data_fa0a34b23e605ee545ff4f66063742ff
#
_entry.id   fa0a34b23e605ee545ff4f66063742ff
#
_cell.length_a   1.000
_cell.length_b   1.000
_cell.length_c   1.000
_cell.angle_alpha   90.00
_cell.angle_beta   90.00
_cell.angle_gamma   90.00
#
_symmetry.space_group_name_H-M   'P 1'
#
loop_
_entity.id
_entity.type
_entity.pdbx_description
1 polymer ?
#
loop_
_entity_poly.entity_id
_entity_poly.type
_entity_poly.pdbx_seq_one_letter_code
_entity_poly.pdbx_strand_id
1 'polypeptide(L)'
;MNTNDILMRLAAVIESRKAANGGNPDASYVARLLHKGPDAFLKKIGEEATETVMAAKDLSHGSEPQHLVNEMADLWFHCMVALAHYGLSPADVINELARREGLGGLEEKALRKALQRESGED
;
A
#
# COMPACT_ATOMS: atom_id res chain seq x y z
N MET A 1 7.54 16.16 -13.11
CA MET A 1 7.68 15.67 -11.73
C MET A 1 7.83 14.16 -11.76
N ASN A 2 8.84 13.65 -11.09
CA ASN A 2 9.06 12.21 -11.00
C ASN A 2 7.98 11.60 -10.09
N THR A 3 7.34 10.50 -10.52
CA THR A 3 6.31 9.81 -9.73
C THR A 3 6.84 9.32 -8.39
N ASN A 4 8.13 8.95 -8.30
CA ASN A 4 8.75 8.52 -7.05
C ASN A 4 8.79 9.64 -6.01
N ASP A 5 8.88 10.89 -6.46
CA ASP A 5 8.91 12.05 -5.56
C ASP A 5 7.56 12.23 -4.85
N ILE A 6 6.46 11.84 -5.50
CA ILE A 6 5.13 11.92 -4.90
C ILE A 6 5.03 10.95 -3.73
N LEU A 7 5.50 9.72 -3.88
CA LEU A 7 5.50 8.75 -2.79
C LEU A 7 6.36 9.22 -1.61
N MET A 8 7.54 9.75 -1.89
CA MET A 8 8.43 10.23 -0.84
C MET A 8 7.88 11.46 -0.14
N ARG A 9 7.26 12.40 -0.87
CA ARG A 9 6.63 13.57 -0.27
C ARG A 9 5.43 13.18 0.59
N LEU A 10 4.62 12.25 0.13
CA LEU A 10 3.48 11.76 0.90
C LEU A 10 3.97 11.03 2.16
N ALA A 11 5.04 10.24 2.04
CA ALA A 11 5.65 9.59 3.20
C ALA A 11 6.11 10.62 4.24
N ALA A 12 6.69 11.75 3.80
CA ALA A 12 7.13 12.83 4.69
C ALA A 12 5.94 13.46 5.40
N VAL A 13 4.83 13.67 4.69
CA VAL A 13 3.59 14.21 5.30
C VAL A 13 3.08 13.24 6.37
N ILE A 14 3.02 11.96 6.07
CA ILE A 14 2.56 10.94 7.03
C ILE A 14 3.46 10.95 8.27
N GLU A 15 4.78 10.96 8.09
CA GLU A 15 5.73 11.02 9.19
C GLU A 15 5.50 12.24 10.07
N SER A 16 5.19 13.40 9.45
CA SER A 16 4.94 14.65 10.20
C SER A 16 3.68 14.59 11.05
N ARG A 17 2.79 13.63 10.81
CA ARG A 17 1.53 13.47 11.56
C ARG A 17 1.67 12.56 12.78
N LYS A 18 2.84 11.97 13.01
CA LYS A 18 3.09 11.22 14.25
C LYS A 18 3.03 12.16 15.45
N ALA A 19 2.55 11.62 16.57
CA ALA A 19 2.46 12.41 17.83
C ALA A 19 3.80 13.03 18.21
N ALA A 20 4.89 12.28 18.05
CA ALA A 20 6.25 12.77 18.35
C ALA A 20 6.65 13.98 17.49
N ASN A 21 6.01 14.17 16.35
CA ASN A 21 6.29 15.27 15.41
C ASN A 21 5.19 16.33 15.41
N GLY A 22 4.30 16.30 16.39
CA GLY A 22 3.26 17.33 16.56
C GLY A 22 1.94 17.00 15.88
N GLY A 23 1.73 15.78 15.44
CA GLY A 23 0.46 15.37 14.82
C GLY A 23 -0.71 15.49 15.78
N ASN A 24 -1.80 16.09 15.30
CA ASN A 24 -3.01 16.30 16.10
C ASN A 24 -4.17 15.44 15.58
N PRO A 25 -4.62 14.43 16.36
CA PRO A 25 -5.72 13.55 15.95
C PRO A 25 -7.04 14.26 15.68
N ASP A 26 -7.24 15.45 16.25
CA ASP A 26 -8.45 16.22 16.03
C ASP A 26 -8.44 16.96 14.70
N ALA A 27 -7.25 17.18 14.12
CA ALA A 27 -7.09 17.97 12.89
C ALA A 27 -6.64 17.13 11.69
N SER A 28 -6.13 15.90 11.90
CA SER A 28 -5.53 15.09 10.84
C SER A 28 -6.04 13.65 10.89
N TYR A 29 -6.54 13.17 9.76
CA TYR A 29 -6.96 11.78 9.61
C TYR A 29 -5.78 10.81 9.86
N VAL A 30 -4.61 11.11 9.30
CA VAL A 30 -3.41 10.29 9.49
C VAL A 30 -3.01 10.25 10.97
N ALA A 31 -2.99 11.42 11.62
CA ALA A 31 -2.67 11.49 13.05
C ALA A 31 -3.66 10.65 13.86
N ARG A 32 -4.94 10.68 13.50
CA ARG A 32 -5.97 9.87 14.17
C ARG A 32 -5.73 8.38 14.00
N LEU A 33 -5.42 7.93 12.78
CA LEU A 33 -5.09 6.52 12.52
C LEU A 33 -3.88 6.06 13.32
N LEU A 34 -2.82 6.87 13.33
CA LEU A 34 -1.60 6.54 14.07
C LEU A 34 -1.85 6.52 15.57
N HIS A 35 -2.68 7.43 16.07
CA HIS A 35 -3.04 7.49 17.49
C HIS A 35 -3.86 6.26 17.90
N LYS A 36 -4.81 5.83 17.08
CA LYS A 36 -5.62 4.63 17.35
C LYS A 36 -4.79 3.34 17.33
N GLY A 37 -3.70 3.35 16.57
CA GLY A 37 -2.79 2.21 16.50
C GLY A 37 -3.11 1.20 15.41
N PRO A 38 -2.38 0.07 15.40
CA PRO A 38 -2.37 -0.86 14.27
C PRO A 38 -3.73 -1.38 13.83
N ASP A 39 -4.61 -1.72 14.76
CA ASP A 39 -5.89 -2.32 14.40
C ASP A 39 -6.70 -1.42 13.48
N ALA A 40 -6.62 -0.10 13.65
CA ALA A 40 -7.38 0.86 12.86
C ALA A 40 -6.90 0.88 11.39
N PHE A 41 -5.60 1.09 11.15
CA PHE A 41 -5.12 1.17 9.77
C PHE A 41 -4.97 -0.19 9.10
N LEU A 42 -4.70 -1.27 9.85
CA LEU A 42 -4.64 -2.61 9.29
C LEU A 42 -6.02 -3.08 8.83
N LYS A 43 -7.06 -2.73 9.57
CA LYS A 43 -8.45 -2.96 9.15
C LYS A 43 -8.75 -2.26 7.84
N LYS A 44 -8.29 -1.00 7.70
CA LYS A 44 -8.45 -0.23 6.46
C LYS A 44 -7.77 -0.91 5.27
N ILE A 45 -6.59 -1.45 5.46
CA ILE A 45 -5.88 -2.18 4.40
C ILE A 45 -6.72 -3.38 3.92
N GLY A 46 -7.28 -4.14 4.84
CA GLY A 46 -8.15 -5.27 4.48
C GLY A 46 -9.40 -4.83 3.72
N GLU A 47 -10.05 -3.77 4.18
CA GLU A 47 -11.23 -3.21 3.53
C GLU A 47 -10.91 -2.71 2.12
N GLU A 48 -9.83 -1.92 1.97
CA GLU A 48 -9.44 -1.36 0.67
C GLU A 48 -8.99 -2.45 -0.32
N ALA A 49 -8.33 -3.50 0.17
CA ALA A 49 -7.96 -4.63 -0.69
C ALA A 49 -9.20 -5.30 -1.27
N THR A 50 -10.22 -5.52 -0.44
CA THR A 50 -11.49 -6.09 -0.89
C THR A 50 -12.21 -5.16 -1.87
N GLU A 51 -12.26 -3.87 -1.57
CA GLU A 51 -12.87 -2.88 -2.45
C GLU A 51 -12.15 -2.77 -3.80
N THR A 52 -10.82 -2.93 -3.79
CA THR A 52 -10.03 -2.96 -5.02
C THR A 52 -10.42 -4.16 -5.90
N VAL A 53 -10.57 -5.34 -5.28
CA VAL A 53 -11.02 -6.54 -6.00
C VAL A 53 -12.41 -6.32 -6.60
N MET A 54 -13.33 -5.77 -5.82
CA MET A 54 -14.70 -5.47 -6.28
C MET A 54 -14.70 -4.46 -7.42
N ALA A 55 -13.92 -3.39 -7.30
CA ALA A 55 -13.81 -2.38 -8.34
C ALA A 55 -13.25 -2.94 -9.64
N ALA A 56 -12.28 -3.86 -9.55
CA ALA A 56 -11.73 -4.52 -10.72
C ALA A 56 -12.77 -5.42 -11.41
N LYS A 57 -13.56 -6.14 -10.63
CA LYS A 57 -14.65 -6.98 -11.17
C LYS A 57 -15.73 -6.12 -11.83
N ASP A 58 -16.09 -5.01 -11.20
CA ASP A 58 -17.08 -4.08 -11.74
C ASP A 58 -16.62 -3.45 -13.05
N LEU A 59 -15.31 -3.25 -13.21
CA LEU A 59 -14.74 -2.73 -14.45
C LEU A 59 -15.07 -3.64 -15.64
N SER A 60 -15.07 -4.95 -15.42
CA SER A 60 -15.46 -5.94 -16.43
C SER A 60 -16.93 -5.84 -16.83
N HIS A 61 -17.74 -5.16 -16.03
CA HIS A 61 -19.19 -4.96 -16.24
C HIS A 61 -19.54 -3.50 -16.55
N GLY A 62 -18.58 -2.72 -17.01
CA GLY A 62 -18.83 -1.36 -17.52
C GLY A 62 -18.60 -0.23 -16.53
N SER A 63 -18.04 -0.51 -15.35
CA SER A 63 -17.69 0.54 -14.40
C SER A 63 -16.52 1.38 -14.93
N GLU A 64 -16.41 2.62 -14.44
CA GLU A 64 -15.35 3.53 -14.86
C GLU A 64 -13.98 3.09 -14.32
N PRO A 65 -12.92 3.11 -15.15
CA PRO A 65 -11.56 2.78 -14.70
C PRO A 65 -11.09 3.62 -13.54
N GLN A 66 -11.54 4.86 -13.43
CA GLN A 66 -11.14 5.76 -12.34
C GLN A 66 -11.56 5.23 -10.98
N HIS A 67 -12.66 4.47 -10.90
CA HIS A 67 -13.10 3.86 -9.64
C HIS A 67 -12.05 2.87 -9.11
N LEU A 68 -11.50 2.03 -10.00
CA LEU A 68 -10.44 1.10 -9.62
C LEU A 68 -9.18 1.86 -9.18
N VAL A 69 -8.82 2.92 -9.90
CA VAL A 69 -7.66 3.76 -9.54
C VAL A 69 -7.85 4.36 -8.15
N ASN A 70 -9.04 4.86 -7.85
CA ASN A 70 -9.34 5.46 -6.55
C ASN A 70 -9.19 4.44 -5.42
N GLU A 71 -9.74 3.24 -5.59
CA GLU A 71 -9.66 2.20 -4.57
C GLU A 71 -8.21 1.73 -4.35
N MET A 72 -7.45 1.61 -5.42
CA MET A 72 -6.05 1.22 -5.34
C MET A 72 -5.21 2.32 -4.67
N ALA A 73 -5.51 3.58 -4.93
CA ALA A 73 -4.85 4.70 -4.27
C ALA A 73 -5.13 4.69 -2.76
N ASP A 74 -6.37 4.40 -2.36
CA ASP A 74 -6.73 4.28 -0.94
C ASP A 74 -5.96 3.13 -0.27
N LEU A 75 -5.83 2.01 -0.95
CA LEU A 75 -5.06 0.86 -0.46
C LEU A 75 -3.59 1.23 -0.26
N TRP A 76 -2.97 1.84 -1.26
CA TRP A 76 -1.57 2.25 -1.20
C TRP A 76 -1.35 3.25 -0.06
N PHE A 77 -2.28 4.20 0.08
CA PHE A 77 -2.20 5.21 1.15
C PHE A 77 -2.19 4.57 2.53
N HIS A 78 -3.12 3.66 2.81
CA HIS A 78 -3.17 3.00 4.11
C HIS A 78 -1.98 2.07 4.34
N CYS A 79 -1.43 1.45 3.28
CA CYS A 79 -0.18 0.70 3.37
C CYS A 79 0.98 1.62 3.76
N MET A 80 1.01 2.85 3.25
CA MET A 80 2.04 3.82 3.62
C MET A 80 1.93 4.24 5.08
N VAL A 81 0.71 4.38 5.60
CA VAL A 81 0.50 4.65 7.03
C VAL A 81 1.06 3.52 7.88
N ALA A 82 0.79 2.27 7.48
CA ALA A 82 1.33 1.09 8.17
C ALA A 82 2.85 1.08 8.16
N LEU A 83 3.46 1.35 7.00
CA LEU A 83 4.93 1.43 6.91
C LEU A 83 5.48 2.46 7.88
N ALA A 84 4.90 3.65 7.92
CA ALA A 84 5.32 4.72 8.81
C ALA A 84 5.26 4.29 10.29
N HIS A 85 4.17 3.62 10.68
CA HIS A 85 4.00 3.15 12.04
C HIS A 85 5.14 2.20 12.46
N TYR A 86 5.58 1.34 11.54
CA TYR A 86 6.63 0.37 11.81
C TYR A 86 8.04 0.89 11.51
N GLY A 87 8.19 2.19 11.30
CA GLY A 87 9.49 2.80 11.07
C GLY A 87 10.06 2.56 9.67
N LEU A 88 9.19 2.22 8.72
CA LEU A 88 9.55 1.94 7.34
C LEU A 88 9.02 3.01 6.41
N SER A 89 9.40 2.96 5.13
CA SER A 89 8.95 3.92 4.14
C SER A 89 8.70 3.25 2.79
N PRO A 90 8.02 3.94 1.86
CA PRO A 90 7.86 3.41 0.50
C PRO A 90 9.19 3.08 -0.18
N ALA A 91 10.27 3.77 0.19
CA ALA A 91 11.60 3.48 -0.36
C ALA A 91 12.02 2.02 -0.09
N ASP A 92 11.66 1.47 1.08
CA ASP A 92 11.99 0.09 1.41
C ASP A 92 11.29 -0.88 0.45
N VAL A 93 10.04 -0.60 0.11
CA VAL A 93 9.27 -1.43 -0.82
C VAL A 93 9.82 -1.29 -2.24
N ILE A 94 10.09 -0.04 -2.66
CA ILE A 94 10.66 0.23 -3.99
C ILE A 94 12.00 -0.47 -4.15
N ASN A 95 12.85 -0.42 -3.14
CA ASN A 95 14.15 -1.08 -3.16
C ASN A 95 14.01 -2.60 -3.26
N GLU A 96 13.03 -3.19 -2.59
CA GLU A 96 12.76 -4.62 -2.69
C GLU A 96 12.28 -5.01 -4.09
N LEU A 97 11.42 -4.20 -4.69
CA LEU A 97 10.97 -4.44 -6.06
C LEU A 97 12.14 -4.33 -7.05
N ALA A 98 13.01 -3.34 -6.87
CA ALA A 98 14.21 -3.18 -7.70
C ALA A 98 15.15 -4.38 -7.55
N ARG A 99 15.30 -4.88 -6.33
CA ARG A 99 16.12 -6.08 -6.08
C ARG A 99 15.58 -7.28 -6.85
N ARG A 100 14.27 -7.48 -6.83
CA ARG A 100 13.63 -8.60 -7.54
C ARG A 100 13.79 -8.47 -9.05
N GLU A 101 13.69 -7.26 -9.58
CA GLU A 101 13.92 -7.00 -11.00
C GLU A 101 15.36 -7.41 -11.39
N GLY A 102 16.32 -7.07 -10.55
CA GLY A 102 17.74 -7.38 -10.78
C GLY A 102 18.10 -8.87 -10.73
N LEU A 103 17.22 -9.72 -10.23
CA LEU A 103 17.45 -11.17 -10.11
C LEU A 103 16.97 -11.97 -11.33
N GLY A 104 16.79 -11.31 -12.48
CA GLY A 104 16.51 -11.99 -13.74
C GLY A 104 15.08 -12.41 -13.96
N GLY A 105 14.17 -11.68 -13.37
CA GLY A 105 12.77 -11.89 -13.71
C GLY A 105 11.87 -12.11 -12.52
N LEU A 106 11.23 -11.03 -12.10
CA LEU A 106 10.17 -11.08 -11.10
C LEU A 106 9.04 -12.03 -11.56
N GLU A 107 8.73 -11.99 -12.85
CA GLU A 107 7.71 -12.81 -13.46
C GLU A 107 8.06 -14.29 -13.40
N GLU A 108 9.31 -14.66 -13.72
CA GLU A 108 9.77 -16.03 -13.64
C GLU A 108 9.67 -16.58 -12.22
N LYS A 109 10.06 -15.79 -11.24
CA LYS A 109 9.99 -16.16 -9.82
C LYS A 109 8.54 -16.34 -9.38
N ALA A 110 7.65 -15.45 -9.80
CA ALA A 110 6.23 -15.53 -9.48
C ALA A 110 5.59 -16.79 -10.10
N LEU A 111 5.96 -17.11 -11.34
CA LEU A 111 5.49 -18.32 -12.01
C LEU A 111 5.94 -19.57 -11.25
N ARG A 112 7.20 -19.61 -10.83
CA ARG A 112 7.74 -20.73 -10.08
C ARG A 112 6.98 -20.98 -8.78
N LYS A 113 6.68 -19.93 -8.05
CA LYS A 113 5.90 -20.03 -6.81
C LYS A 113 4.46 -20.48 -7.07
N ALA A 114 3.84 -19.98 -8.12
CA ALA A 114 2.48 -20.37 -8.49
C ALA A 114 2.41 -21.86 -8.85
N LEU A 115 3.38 -22.36 -9.62
CA LEU A 115 3.45 -23.78 -10.01
C LEU A 115 3.65 -24.68 -8.79
N GLN A 116 4.47 -24.27 -7.83
CA GLN A 116 4.66 -25.02 -6.59
C GLN A 116 3.38 -25.14 -5.78
N ARG A 117 2.61 -24.05 -5.69
CA ARG A 117 1.34 -24.04 -4.97
C ARG A 117 0.30 -24.93 -5.65
N GLU A 118 0.25 -24.89 -6.99
CA GLU A 118 -0.68 -25.72 -7.75
C GLU A 118 -0.38 -27.21 -7.64
N SER A 119 0.91 -27.57 -7.53
CA SER A 119 1.32 -28.96 -7.37
C SER A 119 1.15 -29.47 -5.93
N GLY A 120 0.82 -28.60 -4.99
CA GLY A 120 0.71 -28.96 -3.57
C GLY A 120 2.05 -29.12 -2.87
N GLU A 121 3.14 -28.69 -3.48
CA GLU A 121 4.47 -28.69 -2.86
C GLU A 121 4.70 -27.36 -2.16
N ASP A 122 5.00 -27.41 -0.90
CA ASP A 122 5.33 -26.23 -0.10
C ASP A 122 6.85 -26.02 0.02
#